data_bb3e230eb7d4aac10c43d84eca0378a4
#
_entry.id   bb3e230eb7d4aac10c43d84eca0378a4
#
_cell.length_a   1.000
_cell.length_b   1.000
_cell.length_c   1.000
_cell.angle_alpha   90.00
_cell.angle_beta   90.00
_cell.angle_gamma   90.00
#
_symmetry.space_group_name_H-M   'P 1'
#
loop_
_entity.id
_entity.type
_entity.pdbx_description
1 polymer ?
#
loop_
_entity_poly.entity_id
_entity_poly.type
_entity_poly.pdbx_seq_one_letter_code
_entity_poly.pdbx_strand_id
1 'polypeptide(L)'
;FHLSRAALDQLPNPKDAHIRRGAPWTFDVSRFVAFISRLRAWADETPLAAPSSGTWSLADVISAPTFDHESKDPVENGISITPDVEIIIIEGNYLLLDDPGWREIVGLVDYRVFVDSDPLDARSRLAERHLRAGIEKTLADGYHRVDSNDFLNAISIRDKLLTPDMVVKSVTVDDM
;
A
#
# COMPACT_ATOMS: atom_id res chain seq x y z
N PHE A 1 -3.14 5.62 -3.04
CA PHE A 1 -4.61 5.63 -3.12
C PHE A 1 -5.29 5.88 -1.76
N HIS A 2 -4.63 6.59 -0.85
CA HIS A 2 -5.29 7.11 0.34
C HIS A 2 -6.43 8.05 -0.05
N LEU A 3 -7.49 8.08 0.74
CA LEU A 3 -8.45 9.17 0.66
C LEU A 3 -7.77 10.50 1.00
N SER A 4 -8.14 11.58 0.33
CA SER A 4 -7.70 12.93 0.70
C SER A 4 -8.25 13.32 2.07
N ARG A 5 -7.63 14.31 2.72
CA ARG A 5 -8.14 14.85 4.00
C ARG A 5 -9.57 15.34 3.84
N ALA A 6 -9.85 16.04 2.74
CA ALA A 6 -11.21 16.49 2.45
C ALA A 6 -12.20 15.34 2.28
N ALA A 7 -11.78 14.21 1.71
CA ALA A 7 -12.63 13.01 1.61
C ALA A 7 -12.83 12.33 2.97
N LEU A 8 -11.81 12.29 3.82
CA LEU A 8 -11.94 11.78 5.20
C LEU A 8 -12.92 12.62 6.03
N ASP A 9 -12.97 13.94 5.79
CA ASP A 9 -13.91 14.85 6.46
C ASP A 9 -15.39 14.58 6.09
N GLN A 10 -15.65 13.89 4.98
CA GLN A 10 -17.00 13.51 4.54
C GLN A 10 -17.44 12.12 5.04
N LEU A 11 -16.57 11.38 5.71
CA LEU A 11 -16.92 10.07 6.27
C LEU A 11 -17.86 10.23 7.49
N PRO A 12 -18.66 9.21 7.84
CA PRO A 12 -19.60 9.27 8.96
C PRO A 12 -18.97 9.63 10.31
N ASN A 13 -17.69 9.28 10.51
CA ASN A 13 -16.90 9.65 11.69
C ASN A 13 -15.54 10.23 11.25
N PRO A 14 -15.49 11.52 10.86
CA PRO A 14 -14.26 12.15 10.36
C PRO A 14 -13.10 12.09 11.37
N LYS A 15 -13.39 12.30 12.64
CA LYS A 15 -12.37 12.29 13.70
C LYS A 15 -11.67 10.92 13.79
N ASP A 16 -12.44 9.85 13.77
CA ASP A 16 -11.90 8.49 13.76
C ASP A 16 -11.14 8.21 12.46
N ALA A 17 -11.64 8.69 11.33
CA ALA A 17 -10.99 8.53 10.04
C ALA A 17 -9.58 9.15 9.99
N HIS A 18 -9.39 10.30 10.60
CA HIS A 18 -8.07 10.92 10.73
C HIS A 18 -7.16 10.16 11.70
N ILE A 19 -7.67 9.71 12.84
CA ILE A 19 -6.92 8.92 13.84
C ILE A 19 -6.50 7.57 13.24
N ARG A 20 -7.44 6.89 12.57
CA ARG A 20 -7.25 5.57 11.99
C ARG A 20 -6.75 5.61 10.54
N ARG A 21 -6.22 6.75 10.09
CA ARG A 21 -5.69 6.85 8.74
C ARG A 21 -4.61 5.80 8.47
N GLY A 22 -4.80 4.99 7.43
CA GLY A 22 -4.03 3.78 7.16
C GLY A 22 -4.83 2.49 7.38
N ALA A 23 -6.01 2.55 8.01
CA ALA A 23 -6.96 1.43 8.03
C ALA A 23 -7.56 1.19 6.63
N PRO A 24 -8.03 -0.04 6.29
CA PRO A 24 -8.46 -0.39 4.94
C PRO A 24 -9.53 0.54 4.36
N TRP A 25 -10.46 1.00 5.20
CA TRP A 25 -11.57 1.87 4.83
C TRP A 25 -11.19 3.37 4.65
N THR A 26 -9.93 3.74 4.90
CA THR A 26 -9.38 5.08 4.64
C THR A 26 -8.67 5.19 3.29
N PHE A 27 -8.83 4.16 2.46
CA PHE A 27 -8.33 4.14 1.09
C PHE A 27 -9.48 4.26 0.09
N ASP A 28 -9.21 4.83 -1.06
CA ASP A 28 -10.11 4.79 -2.22
C ASP A 28 -9.89 3.45 -2.96
N VAL A 29 -10.50 2.40 -2.41
CA VAL A 29 -10.32 1.03 -2.92
C VAL A 29 -10.86 0.90 -4.33
N SER A 30 -12.01 1.49 -4.62
CA SER A 30 -12.61 1.43 -5.95
C SER A 30 -11.72 2.05 -7.01
N ARG A 31 -11.13 3.20 -6.71
CA ARG A 31 -10.17 3.87 -7.59
C ARG A 31 -8.89 3.07 -7.74
N PHE A 32 -8.43 2.42 -6.67
CA PHE A 32 -7.25 1.58 -6.71
C PHE A 32 -7.47 0.35 -7.59
N VAL A 33 -8.57 -0.37 -7.42
CA VAL A 33 -8.92 -1.52 -8.28
C VAL A 33 -9.04 -1.12 -9.74
N ALA A 34 -9.72 0.01 -10.01
CA ALA A 34 -9.82 0.53 -11.37
C ALA A 34 -8.44 0.87 -11.97
N PHE A 35 -7.53 1.41 -11.15
CA PHE A 35 -6.14 1.65 -11.58
C PHE A 35 -5.41 0.34 -11.91
N ILE A 36 -5.48 -0.69 -11.03
CA ILE A 36 -4.83 -1.97 -11.27
C ILE A 36 -5.40 -2.67 -12.50
N SER A 37 -6.73 -2.62 -12.70
CA SER A 37 -7.36 -3.16 -13.91
C SER A 37 -6.86 -2.47 -15.18
N ARG A 38 -6.73 -1.14 -15.15
CA ARG A 38 -6.16 -0.37 -16.27
C ARG A 38 -4.68 -0.68 -16.48
N LEU A 39 -3.93 -0.83 -15.39
CA LEU A 39 -2.51 -1.20 -15.44
C LEU A 39 -2.32 -2.60 -16.04
N ARG A 40 -3.18 -3.55 -15.68
CA ARG A 40 -3.20 -4.89 -16.27
C ARG A 40 -3.46 -4.86 -17.77
N ALA A 41 -4.53 -4.18 -18.20
CA ALA A 41 -4.86 -4.03 -19.60
C ALA A 41 -3.72 -3.36 -20.40
N TRP A 42 -3.15 -2.30 -19.83
CA TRP A 42 -2.00 -1.62 -20.44
C TRP A 42 -0.79 -2.56 -20.57
N ALA A 43 -0.48 -3.36 -19.55
CA ALA A 43 0.63 -4.31 -19.59
C ALA A 43 0.41 -5.42 -20.61
N ASP A 44 -0.83 -5.90 -20.78
CA ASP A 44 -1.18 -6.93 -21.76
C ASP A 44 -1.14 -6.42 -23.22
N GLU A 45 -1.46 -5.15 -23.42
CA GLU A 45 -1.55 -4.53 -24.75
C GLU A 45 -0.25 -3.85 -25.20
N THR A 46 0.64 -3.51 -24.26
CA THR A 46 1.87 -2.75 -24.54
C THR A 46 3.02 -3.72 -24.85
N PRO A 47 3.55 -3.76 -26.09
CA PRO A 47 4.73 -4.55 -26.39
C PRO A 47 5.94 -4.05 -25.60
N LEU A 48 6.76 -4.96 -25.10
CA LEU A 48 8.06 -4.61 -24.56
C LEU A 48 8.88 -3.87 -25.64
N ALA A 49 9.14 -2.61 -25.41
CA ALA A 49 9.90 -1.79 -26.32
C ALA A 49 11.34 -1.67 -25.84
N ALA A 50 12.26 -2.02 -26.71
CA ALA A 50 13.66 -1.69 -26.46
C ALA A 50 13.80 -0.17 -26.30
N PRO A 51 14.59 0.33 -25.33
CA PRO A 51 14.77 1.76 -25.10
C PRO A 51 15.55 2.40 -26.26
N SER A 52 14.88 2.66 -27.37
CA SER A 52 15.55 3.05 -28.61
C SER A 52 15.60 4.55 -28.87
N SER A 53 14.90 5.40 -28.10
CA SER A 53 14.97 6.85 -28.35
C SER A 53 14.56 7.78 -27.18
N GLY A 54 14.22 7.27 -26.03
CA GLY A 54 14.02 8.10 -24.84
C GLY A 54 12.77 8.99 -24.79
N THR A 55 11.88 8.92 -25.76
CA THR A 55 10.64 9.68 -25.77
C THR A 55 9.43 8.78 -26.04
N TRP A 56 8.61 8.61 -24.99
CA TRP A 56 7.31 7.95 -25.09
C TRP A 56 6.22 8.98 -25.36
N SER A 57 5.19 8.62 -26.13
CA SER A 57 4.01 9.46 -26.22
C SER A 57 3.22 9.40 -24.91
N LEU A 58 2.43 10.42 -24.59
CA LEU A 58 1.57 10.42 -23.41
C LEU A 58 0.53 9.29 -23.45
N ALA A 59 0.22 8.77 -24.62
CA ALA A 59 -0.68 7.63 -24.80
C ALA A 59 -0.04 6.29 -24.37
N ASP A 60 1.29 6.20 -24.42
CA ASP A 60 2.03 4.99 -24.11
C ASP A 60 2.35 4.89 -22.59
N VAL A 61 2.12 5.97 -21.84
CA VAL A 61 2.49 6.07 -20.42
C VAL A 61 1.26 5.94 -19.55
N ILE A 62 1.32 5.10 -18.53
CA ILE A 62 0.31 5.05 -17.47
C ILE A 62 0.81 5.75 -16.21
N SER A 63 -0.04 6.55 -15.59
CA SER A 63 0.34 7.32 -14.40
C SER A 63 -0.39 6.86 -13.15
N ALA A 64 0.31 6.87 -12.02
CA ALA A 64 -0.22 6.60 -10.70
C ALA A 64 -0.04 7.82 -9.77
N PRO A 65 -0.91 7.99 -8.76
CA PRO A 65 -0.72 9.01 -7.75
C PRO A 65 0.43 8.63 -6.81
N THR A 66 1.10 9.65 -6.26
CA THR A 66 1.97 9.56 -5.09
C THR A 66 1.24 10.03 -3.84
N PHE A 67 1.90 9.96 -2.71
CA PHE A 67 1.42 10.51 -1.45
C PHE A 67 2.44 11.49 -0.90
N ASP A 68 2.02 12.73 -0.72
CA ASP A 68 2.84 13.74 -0.08
C ASP A 68 2.72 13.63 1.44
N HIS A 69 3.84 13.34 2.11
CA HIS A 69 3.91 13.18 3.55
C HIS A 69 3.87 14.50 4.33
N GLU A 70 4.14 15.62 3.69
CA GLU A 70 4.08 16.95 4.31
C GLU A 70 2.64 17.45 4.36
N SER A 71 1.97 17.53 3.21
CA SER A 71 0.53 17.89 3.13
C SER A 71 -0.39 16.79 3.64
N LYS A 72 0.11 15.55 3.70
CA LYS A 72 -0.64 14.32 4.03
C LYS A 72 -1.80 14.08 3.08
N ASP A 73 -1.59 14.32 1.80
CA ASP A 73 -2.59 14.12 0.75
C ASP A 73 -2.02 13.42 -0.49
N PRO A 74 -2.86 12.72 -1.28
CA PRO A 74 -2.43 12.16 -2.55
C PRO A 74 -2.14 13.28 -3.57
N VAL A 75 -1.12 13.05 -4.39
CA VAL A 75 -0.74 13.91 -5.52
C VAL A 75 -0.93 13.12 -6.81
N GLU A 76 -1.71 13.68 -7.72
CA GLU A 76 -2.04 13.04 -8.99
C GLU A 76 -0.83 12.94 -9.91
N ASN A 77 -0.78 11.85 -10.70
CA ASN A 77 0.24 11.63 -11.73
C ASN A 77 1.69 11.73 -11.23
N GLY A 78 1.92 11.38 -9.96
CA GLY A 78 3.24 11.47 -9.33
C GLY A 78 4.22 10.40 -9.80
N ILE A 79 3.73 9.28 -10.37
CA ILE A 79 4.52 8.20 -10.93
C ILE A 79 4.12 8.01 -12.39
N SER A 80 5.11 7.85 -13.28
CA SER A 80 4.91 7.47 -14.68
C SER A 80 5.50 6.09 -14.92
N ILE A 81 4.71 5.20 -15.53
CA ILE A 81 5.11 3.85 -15.90
C ILE A 81 5.19 3.82 -17.42
N THR A 82 6.35 3.50 -17.95
CA THR A 82 6.71 3.55 -19.37
C THR A 82 6.85 2.15 -19.97
N PRO A 83 6.72 1.98 -21.30
CA PRO A 83 6.76 0.68 -21.99
C PRO A 83 8.05 -0.13 -21.86
N ASP A 84 9.12 0.44 -21.33
CA ASP A 84 10.39 -0.24 -21.04
C ASP A 84 10.40 -0.93 -19.64
N VAL A 85 9.32 -0.79 -18.87
CA VAL A 85 9.18 -1.47 -17.60
C VAL A 85 8.73 -2.92 -17.83
N GLU A 86 9.58 -3.86 -17.44
CA GLU A 86 9.33 -5.30 -17.60
C GLU A 86 8.65 -5.94 -16.39
N ILE A 87 8.90 -5.39 -15.19
CA ILE A 87 8.37 -5.93 -13.93
C ILE A 87 7.77 -4.79 -13.11
N ILE A 88 6.53 -4.99 -12.66
CA ILE A 88 5.84 -4.06 -11.76
C ILE A 88 5.57 -4.77 -10.44
N ILE A 89 6.15 -4.24 -9.37
CA ILE A 89 5.91 -4.72 -8.01
C ILE A 89 4.97 -3.73 -7.31
N ILE A 90 3.83 -4.24 -6.86
CA ILE A 90 2.86 -3.47 -6.08
C ILE A 90 2.98 -3.92 -4.62
N GLU A 91 3.29 -2.99 -3.73
CA GLU A 91 3.41 -3.24 -2.29
C GLU A 91 2.26 -2.55 -1.56
N GLY A 92 1.68 -3.25 -0.58
CA GLY A 92 0.65 -2.67 0.29
C GLY A 92 0.08 -3.68 1.28
N ASN A 93 -0.39 -3.16 2.40
CA ASN A 93 -0.86 -3.99 3.51
C ASN A 93 -2.11 -4.81 3.19
N TYR A 94 -2.96 -4.35 2.26
CA TYR A 94 -4.30 -4.91 2.04
C TYR A 94 -4.47 -5.60 0.68
N LEU A 95 -3.39 -5.82 -0.07
CA LEU A 95 -3.46 -6.40 -1.43
C LEU A 95 -4.00 -7.83 -1.45
N LEU A 96 -3.90 -8.55 -0.33
CA LEU A 96 -4.41 -9.91 -0.16
C LEU A 96 -5.53 -9.98 0.88
N LEU A 97 -6.19 -8.87 1.20
CA LEU A 97 -7.28 -8.82 2.16
C LEU A 97 -8.58 -9.31 1.51
N ASP A 98 -9.24 -10.31 2.13
CA ASP A 98 -10.55 -10.80 1.69
C ASP A 98 -11.69 -9.88 2.18
N ASP A 99 -11.72 -8.66 1.66
CA ASP A 99 -12.77 -7.68 1.88
C ASP A 99 -13.28 -7.13 0.54
N PRO A 100 -14.52 -6.62 0.47
CA PRO A 100 -15.06 -6.03 -0.75
C PRO A 100 -14.13 -4.98 -1.36
N GLY A 101 -13.92 -5.06 -2.66
CA GLY A 101 -12.96 -4.26 -3.39
C GLY A 101 -11.55 -4.85 -3.34
N TRP A 102 -10.95 -5.00 -2.17
CA TRP A 102 -9.58 -5.52 -2.02
C TRP A 102 -9.39 -6.90 -2.63
N ARG A 103 -10.35 -7.82 -2.46
CA ARG A 103 -10.29 -9.18 -3.00
C ARG A 103 -10.22 -9.26 -4.53
N GLU A 104 -10.62 -8.20 -5.23
CA GLU A 104 -10.61 -8.16 -6.68
C GLU A 104 -9.19 -8.07 -7.24
N ILE A 105 -8.25 -7.54 -6.46
CA ILE A 105 -6.85 -7.32 -6.87
C ILE A 105 -6.14 -8.63 -7.20
N VAL A 106 -6.43 -9.70 -6.46
CA VAL A 106 -5.76 -11.00 -6.66
C VAL A 106 -5.96 -11.61 -8.05
N GLY A 107 -7.04 -11.24 -8.74
CA GLY A 107 -7.31 -11.66 -10.11
C GLY A 107 -6.65 -10.78 -11.17
N LEU A 108 -5.99 -9.68 -10.78
CA LEU A 108 -5.40 -8.70 -11.69
C LEU A 108 -3.86 -8.76 -11.72
N VAL A 109 -3.25 -9.62 -10.91
CA VAL A 109 -1.80 -9.77 -10.79
C VAL A 109 -1.36 -11.19 -11.14
N ASP A 110 -0.12 -11.33 -11.62
CA ASP A 110 0.40 -12.64 -12.04
C ASP A 110 0.91 -13.46 -10.85
N TYR A 111 1.38 -12.80 -9.77
CA TYR A 111 1.99 -13.48 -8.65
C TYR A 111 1.75 -12.72 -7.33
N ARG A 112 1.45 -13.47 -6.28
CA ARG A 112 1.04 -12.95 -4.97
C ARG A 112 2.01 -13.41 -3.90
N VAL A 113 2.63 -12.46 -3.22
CA VAL A 113 3.60 -12.72 -2.15
C VAL A 113 3.07 -12.14 -0.85
N PHE A 114 3.05 -12.96 0.19
CA PHE A 114 2.80 -12.50 1.55
C PHE A 114 4.10 -12.46 2.35
N VAL A 115 4.43 -11.30 2.90
CA VAL A 115 5.57 -11.15 3.81
C VAL A 115 5.07 -11.37 5.23
N ASP A 116 5.37 -12.55 5.77
CA ASP A 116 4.99 -12.95 7.12
C ASP A 116 6.07 -12.53 8.11
N SER A 117 5.68 -11.81 9.16
CA SER A 117 6.54 -11.44 10.27
C SER A 117 5.94 -11.89 11.59
N ASP A 118 6.76 -12.24 12.57
CA ASP A 118 6.26 -12.47 13.91
C ASP A 118 5.53 -11.22 14.43
N PRO A 119 4.30 -11.35 14.97
CA PRO A 119 3.54 -10.20 15.42
C PRO A 119 4.23 -9.38 16.52
N LEU A 120 4.95 -10.02 17.42
CA LEU A 120 5.66 -9.33 18.51
C LEU A 120 6.89 -8.58 18.00
N ASP A 121 7.64 -9.20 17.08
CA ASP A 121 8.76 -8.54 16.40
C ASP A 121 8.29 -7.35 15.56
N ALA A 122 7.21 -7.53 14.81
CA ALA A 122 6.60 -6.46 14.02
C ALA A 122 6.15 -5.30 14.90
N ARG A 123 5.50 -5.60 16.04
CA ARG A 123 5.07 -4.61 17.05
C ARG A 123 6.25 -3.79 17.56
N SER A 124 7.33 -4.46 17.96
CA SER A 124 8.52 -3.78 18.50
C SER A 124 9.19 -2.90 17.46
N ARG A 125 9.45 -3.45 16.26
CA ARG A 125 10.04 -2.70 15.15
C ARG A 125 9.22 -1.48 14.75
N LEU A 126 7.89 -1.59 14.80
CA LEU A 126 7.00 -0.50 14.43
C LEU A 126 6.98 0.62 15.49
N ALA A 127 6.96 0.25 16.80
CA ALA A 127 7.04 1.21 17.89
C ALA A 127 8.36 2.00 17.84
N GLU A 128 9.49 1.32 17.61
CA GLU A 128 10.80 1.95 17.45
C GLU A 128 10.86 2.85 16.21
N ARG A 129 10.23 2.44 15.11
CA ARG A 129 10.13 3.26 13.89
C ARG A 129 9.34 4.54 14.14
N HIS A 130 8.24 4.49 14.89
CA HIS A 130 7.47 5.68 15.25
C HIS A 130 8.29 6.65 16.11
N LEU A 131 9.07 6.14 17.04
CA LEU A 131 9.98 6.97 17.83
C LEU A 131 11.07 7.60 16.96
N ARG A 132 11.76 6.81 16.14
CA ARG A 132 12.82 7.30 15.23
C ARG A 132 12.34 8.33 14.22
N ALA A 133 11.13 8.15 13.72
CA ALA A 133 10.51 9.08 12.77
C ALA A 133 9.94 10.34 13.43
N GLY A 134 10.03 10.47 14.75
CA GLY A 134 9.47 11.61 15.47
C GLY A 134 7.94 11.67 15.47
N ILE A 135 7.27 10.57 15.10
CA ILE A 135 5.81 10.45 15.13
C ILE A 135 5.34 10.41 16.59
N GLU A 136 6.07 9.67 17.44
CA GLU A 136 5.84 9.59 18.87
C GLU A 136 7.09 10.04 19.63
N LYS A 137 6.88 10.56 20.85
CA LYS A 137 7.95 11.14 21.67
C LYS A 137 8.65 10.12 22.56
N THR A 138 7.95 9.05 22.92
CA THR A 138 8.49 7.97 23.74
C THR A 138 8.20 6.62 23.13
N LEU A 139 8.98 5.61 23.51
CA LEU A 139 8.74 4.23 23.08
C LEU A 139 7.40 3.70 23.61
N ALA A 140 6.99 4.12 24.82
CA ALA A 140 5.70 3.75 25.40
C ALA A 140 4.53 4.29 24.56
N ASP A 141 4.61 5.54 24.09
CA ASP A 141 3.62 6.13 23.17
C ASP A 141 3.63 5.38 21.84
N GLY A 142 4.82 5.02 21.34
CA GLY A 142 4.98 4.18 20.14
C GLY A 142 4.23 2.85 20.27
N TYR A 143 4.38 2.12 21.37
CA TYR A 143 3.63 0.90 21.62
C TYR A 143 2.13 1.14 21.73
N HIS A 144 1.72 2.18 22.46
CA HIS A 144 0.29 2.52 22.59
C HIS A 144 -0.35 2.79 21.21
N ARG A 145 0.35 3.50 20.35
CA ARG A 145 -0.10 3.76 18.98
C ARG A 145 -0.22 2.48 18.17
N VAL A 146 0.81 1.64 18.21
CA VAL A 146 0.80 0.35 17.50
C VAL A 146 -0.38 -0.50 17.95
N ASP A 147 -0.58 -0.65 19.26
CA ASP A 147 -1.64 -1.50 19.83
C ASP A 147 -3.04 -0.97 19.48
N SER A 148 -3.22 0.34 19.45
CA SER A 148 -4.52 0.97 19.20
C SER A 148 -4.89 1.08 17.71
N ASN A 149 -3.94 0.94 16.80
CA ASN A 149 -4.17 1.10 15.36
C ASN A 149 -3.52 0.01 14.50
N ASP A 150 -2.21 -0.03 14.45
CA ASP A 150 -1.46 -0.84 13.48
C ASP A 150 -1.64 -2.34 13.73
N PHE A 151 -1.67 -2.75 14.99
CA PHE A 151 -1.84 -4.15 15.39
C PHE A 151 -3.25 -4.67 15.06
N LEU A 152 -4.28 -3.84 15.20
CA LEU A 152 -5.64 -4.19 14.80
C LEU A 152 -5.75 -4.44 13.29
N ASN A 153 -5.04 -3.64 12.49
CA ASN A 153 -4.97 -3.84 11.06
C ASN A 153 -4.23 -5.14 10.71
N ALA A 154 -3.12 -5.43 11.41
CA ALA A 154 -2.36 -6.67 11.21
C ALA A 154 -3.16 -7.93 11.54
N ILE A 155 -3.96 -7.92 12.60
CA ILE A 155 -4.89 -9.02 12.94
C ILE A 155 -5.91 -9.21 11.82
N SER A 156 -6.57 -8.12 11.40
CA SER A 156 -7.57 -8.18 10.33
C SER A 156 -7.02 -8.74 9.02
N ILE A 157 -5.78 -8.38 8.67
CA ILE A 157 -5.10 -8.92 7.47
C ILE A 157 -4.87 -10.42 7.62
N ARG A 158 -4.42 -10.91 8.77
CA ARG A 158 -4.16 -12.34 8.99
C ARG A 158 -5.45 -13.16 9.00
N ASP A 159 -6.49 -12.66 9.64
CA ASP A 159 -7.78 -13.36 9.76
C ASP A 159 -8.49 -13.48 8.42
N LYS A 160 -8.25 -12.54 7.50
CA LYS A 160 -8.88 -12.46 6.18
C LYS A 160 -7.87 -12.56 5.04
N LEU A 161 -6.77 -13.28 5.24
CA LEU A 161 -5.72 -13.41 4.24
C LEU A 161 -6.18 -14.34 3.10
N LEU A 162 -6.24 -13.82 1.88
CA LEU A 162 -6.38 -14.62 0.67
C LEU A 162 -5.09 -15.42 0.43
N THR A 163 -5.24 -16.62 -0.14
CA THR A 163 -4.11 -17.53 -0.38
C THR A 163 -3.05 -16.89 -1.27
N PRO A 164 -1.82 -16.67 -0.78
CA PRO A 164 -0.71 -16.22 -1.59
C PRO A 164 -0.10 -17.38 -2.39
N ASP A 165 0.64 -17.07 -3.46
CA ASP A 165 1.43 -18.03 -4.20
C ASP A 165 2.76 -18.33 -3.47
N MET A 166 3.27 -17.37 -2.69
CA MET A 166 4.48 -17.50 -1.88
C MET A 166 4.32 -16.77 -0.54
N VAL A 167 4.88 -17.39 0.49
CA VAL A 167 5.07 -16.76 1.81
C VAL A 167 6.56 -16.58 2.07
N VAL A 168 6.96 -15.33 2.34
CA VAL A 168 8.34 -14.98 2.71
C VAL A 168 8.36 -14.58 4.17
N LYS A 169 9.20 -15.24 4.98
CA LYS A 169 9.36 -14.87 6.38
C LYS A 169 10.30 -13.68 6.52
N SER A 170 9.80 -12.62 7.16
CA SER A 170 10.63 -11.49 7.59
C SER A 170 11.40 -11.87 8.84
N VAL A 171 12.70 -11.82 8.80
CA VAL A 171 13.58 -12.07 9.94
C VAL A 171 14.32 -10.79 10.31
N THR A 172 14.54 -10.58 11.60
CA THR A 172 15.44 -9.52 12.07
C THR A 172 16.86 -10.02 11.87
N VAL A 173 17.65 -9.26 11.11
CA VAL A 173 19.10 -9.50 11.00
C VAL A 173 19.74 -8.58 12.03
N ASP A 174 20.37 -9.14 13.04
CA ASP A 174 21.18 -8.36 13.97
C ASP A 174 22.34 -7.74 13.17
N ASP A 175 22.50 -6.43 13.25
CA ASP A 175 23.64 -5.74 12.65
C ASP A 175 24.93 -6.33 13.25
N MET A 176 25.72 -7.00 12.40
CA MET A 176 27.05 -7.52 12.76
C MET A 176 28.03 -6.37 12.89
#